data_9fbcd3217287e93b9598947083343083
#
_entry.id   9fbcd3217287e93b9598947083343083
#
_cell.length_a   1.000
_cell.length_b   1.000
_cell.length_c   1.000
_cell.angle_alpha   90.00
_cell.angle_beta   90.00
_cell.angle_gamma   90.00
#
_symmetry.space_group_name_H-M   'P 1'
#
loop_
_entity.id
_entity.type
_entity.pdbx_description
1 polymer ?
#
loop_
_entity_poly.entity_id
_entity_poly.type
_entity_poly.pdbx_seq_one_letter_code
_entity_poly.pdbx_strand_id
1 'polypeptide(L)'
;TSMHNIAYYTGFIYCSFGRPYGCVVTQNKVVTISANIDASQPWRRSHCDNIIYTDWKRDNFFKAINSIIDKKDKQKSIGIENDHITLETKDRLNSTFENATFKDISKKLMKHRMIKSDEEIEIIKNGARIADLGAEEIVKLIKPGQTELEIAIAGRDRMEREIAKSYPGAEY
;
A
#
# COMPACT_ATOMS: atom_id res chain seq x y z
N THR A 1 -1.91 -6.30 5.60
CA THR A 1 -0.58 -5.83 6.06
C THR A 1 0.43 -5.64 4.93
N SER A 2 0.29 -6.29 3.78
CA SER A 2 1.19 -6.06 2.65
C SER A 2 0.93 -4.69 2.00
N MET A 3 2.00 -4.01 1.62
CA MET A 3 1.93 -2.69 0.98
C MET A 3 1.04 -2.71 -0.27
N HIS A 4 1.16 -3.74 -1.10
CA HIS A 4 0.36 -3.88 -2.32
C HIS A 4 -1.13 -4.03 -2.05
N ASN A 5 -1.52 -4.81 -1.03
CA ASN A 5 -2.93 -4.97 -0.69
C ASN A 5 -3.48 -3.75 0.04
N ILE A 6 -2.69 -3.08 0.88
CA ILE A 6 -3.09 -1.81 1.48
C ILE A 6 -3.36 -0.78 0.38
N ALA A 7 -2.44 -0.61 -0.57
CA ALA A 7 -2.63 0.30 -1.71
C ALA A 7 -3.88 -0.04 -2.53
N TYR A 8 -4.10 -1.32 -2.81
CA TYR A 8 -5.25 -1.78 -3.58
C TYR A 8 -6.60 -1.45 -2.94
N TYR A 9 -6.71 -1.65 -1.60
CA TYR A 9 -7.97 -1.42 -0.88
C TYR A 9 -8.16 0.01 -0.39
N THR A 10 -7.13 0.83 -0.34
CA THR A 10 -7.19 2.16 0.28
C THR A 10 -6.74 3.31 -0.61
N GLY A 11 -6.10 3.01 -1.74
CA GLY A 11 -5.46 4.01 -2.60
C GLY A 11 -4.13 4.53 -2.05
N PHE A 12 -3.72 4.15 -0.85
CA PHE A 12 -2.53 4.67 -0.21
C PHE A 12 -1.31 3.77 -0.38
N ILE A 13 -0.29 4.27 -1.03
CA ILE A 13 1.02 3.62 -1.14
C ILE A 13 1.86 4.05 0.07
N TYR A 14 2.09 3.11 0.98
CA TYR A 14 2.86 3.33 2.19
C TYR A 14 4.26 2.72 2.10
N CYS A 15 5.25 3.47 2.58
CA CYS A 15 6.60 2.96 2.77
C CYS A 15 6.83 2.67 4.26
N SER A 16 7.03 1.40 4.61
CA SER A 16 7.22 1.00 6.00
C SER A 16 8.62 1.34 6.47
N PHE A 17 8.72 2.18 7.49
CA PHE A 17 9.97 2.52 8.19
C PHE A 17 10.06 1.87 9.58
N GLY A 18 9.65 0.59 9.68
CA GLY A 18 9.76 -0.17 10.93
C GLY A 18 8.60 0.00 11.90
N ARG A 19 7.57 0.79 11.57
CA ARG A 19 6.32 0.87 12.33
C ARG A 19 5.27 -0.04 11.69
N PRO A 20 4.48 -0.80 12.49
CA PRO A 20 3.37 -1.55 11.94
C PRO A 20 2.37 -0.64 11.23
N TYR A 21 1.97 -1.04 10.05
CA TYR A 21 0.94 -0.42 9.26
C TYR A 21 -0.01 -1.49 8.73
N GLY A 22 -1.28 -1.17 8.60
CA GLY A 22 -2.26 -2.15 8.16
C GLY A 22 -3.54 -1.53 7.62
N CYS A 23 -4.33 -2.40 7.01
CA CYS A 23 -5.69 -2.10 6.60
C CYS A 23 -6.61 -3.20 7.15
N VAL A 24 -7.72 -2.82 7.74
CA VAL A 24 -8.79 -3.72 8.17
C VAL A 24 -9.99 -3.52 7.27
N VAL A 25 -10.42 -4.60 6.63
CA VAL A 25 -11.60 -4.63 5.77
C VAL A 25 -12.69 -5.43 6.48
N THR A 26 -13.84 -4.82 6.67
CA THR A 26 -15.05 -5.45 7.20
C THR A 26 -16.15 -5.42 6.14
N GLN A 27 -17.32 -5.95 6.43
CA GLN A 27 -18.46 -5.88 5.51
C GLN A 27 -18.91 -4.44 5.21
N ASN A 28 -18.67 -3.51 6.13
CA ASN A 28 -19.26 -2.17 6.07
C ASN A 28 -18.23 -1.05 5.92
N LYS A 29 -16.94 -1.33 6.15
CA LYS A 29 -15.90 -0.29 6.13
C LYS A 29 -14.52 -0.86 5.82
N VAL A 30 -13.70 0.03 5.30
CA VAL A 30 -12.25 -0.14 5.12
C VAL A 30 -11.57 0.90 6.00
N VAL A 31 -10.60 0.50 6.79
CA VAL A 31 -9.91 1.40 7.73
C VAL A 31 -8.42 1.17 7.65
N THR A 32 -7.64 2.21 7.39
CA THR A 32 -6.19 2.18 7.53
C THR A 32 -5.80 2.38 8.99
N ILE A 33 -4.69 1.76 9.39
CA ILE A 33 -4.12 1.91 10.74
C ILE A 33 -2.66 2.32 10.56
N SER A 34 -2.32 3.49 11.07
CA SER A 34 -0.97 4.06 10.96
C SER A 34 -0.43 4.54 12.28
N ALA A 35 0.90 4.60 12.39
CA ALA A 35 1.58 5.20 13.52
C ALA A 35 1.37 6.72 13.55
N ASN A 36 1.42 7.31 14.73
CA ASN A 36 1.23 8.76 14.90
C ASN A 36 2.24 9.61 14.12
N ILE A 37 3.46 9.12 13.94
CA ILE A 37 4.49 9.81 13.13
C ILE A 37 4.07 9.97 11.67
N ASP A 38 3.24 9.05 11.15
CA ASP A 38 2.75 9.04 9.76
C ASP A 38 1.31 9.54 9.63
N ALA A 39 0.74 10.10 10.70
CA ALA A 39 -0.69 10.40 10.84
C ALA A 39 -1.30 11.20 9.68
N SER A 40 -0.57 12.15 9.12
CA SER A 40 -1.05 13.00 8.04
C SER A 40 -1.06 12.31 6.67
N GLN A 41 -0.30 11.26 6.49
CA GLN A 41 -0.13 10.59 5.19
C GLN A 41 -1.39 9.82 4.75
N PRO A 42 -1.88 8.82 5.51
CA PRO A 42 -3.08 8.08 5.09
C PRO A 42 -4.32 8.95 5.09
N TRP A 43 -4.44 9.90 6.02
CA TRP A 43 -5.57 10.84 6.03
C TRP A 43 -5.69 11.64 4.73
N ARG A 44 -4.57 12.04 4.14
CA ARG A 44 -4.53 12.85 2.92
C ARG A 44 -4.68 12.04 1.64
N ARG A 45 -4.23 10.78 1.66
CA ARG A 45 -3.98 9.97 0.45
C ARG A 45 -4.90 8.77 0.32
N SER A 46 -5.49 8.27 1.41
CA SER A 46 -6.45 7.18 1.33
C SER A 46 -7.88 7.69 1.17
N HIS A 47 -8.70 6.90 0.50
CA HIS A 47 -10.13 7.17 0.35
C HIS A 47 -10.99 6.53 1.44
N CYS A 48 -10.38 6.00 2.49
CA CYS A 48 -11.05 5.32 3.60
C CYS A 48 -10.74 5.96 4.95
N ASP A 49 -11.45 5.52 5.99
CA ASP A 49 -11.18 5.95 7.35
C ASP A 49 -9.75 5.60 7.78
N ASN A 50 -9.18 6.40 8.68
CA ASN A 50 -7.88 6.15 9.25
C ASN A 50 -7.91 6.19 10.77
N ILE A 51 -7.28 5.21 11.42
CA ILE A 51 -7.03 5.20 12.86
C ILE A 51 -5.53 5.33 13.10
N ILE A 52 -5.19 6.29 13.95
CA ILE A 52 -3.82 6.57 14.36
C ILE A 52 -3.58 5.92 15.72
N TYR A 53 -2.51 5.15 15.84
CA TYR A 53 -2.06 4.64 17.12
C TYR A 53 -0.80 5.36 17.60
N THR A 54 -0.65 5.49 18.94
CA THR A 54 0.54 6.09 19.53
C THR A 54 1.72 5.12 19.53
N ASP A 55 2.92 5.61 19.28
CA ASP A 55 4.13 4.79 19.09
C ASP A 55 4.75 4.27 20.40
N TRP A 56 4.22 4.66 21.53
CA TRP A 56 4.79 4.34 22.84
C TRP A 56 4.92 2.84 23.13
N LYS A 57 4.00 2.03 22.60
CA LYS A 57 3.99 0.59 22.76
C LYS A 57 3.57 -0.09 21.46
N ARG A 58 4.28 -1.12 21.06
CA ARG A 58 3.93 -1.92 19.86
C ARG A 58 2.52 -2.50 19.91
N ASP A 59 2.03 -2.83 21.11
CA ASP A 59 0.67 -3.34 21.31
C ASP A 59 -0.43 -2.37 20.90
N ASN A 60 -0.13 -1.08 20.78
CA ASN A 60 -1.13 -0.08 20.39
C ASN A 60 -1.66 -0.31 18.97
N PHE A 61 -0.85 -0.85 18.07
CA PHE A 61 -1.31 -1.27 16.74
C PHE A 61 -2.42 -2.34 16.84
N PHE A 62 -2.22 -3.37 17.66
CA PHE A 62 -3.20 -4.45 17.85
C PHE A 62 -4.46 -3.97 18.57
N LYS A 63 -4.33 -3.03 19.50
CA LYS A 63 -5.46 -2.37 20.15
C LYS A 63 -6.29 -1.57 19.14
N ALA A 64 -5.63 -0.88 18.19
CA ALA A 64 -6.30 -0.17 17.11
C ALA A 64 -7.09 -1.15 16.22
N ILE A 65 -6.48 -2.28 15.80
CA ILE A 65 -7.20 -3.34 15.06
C ILE A 65 -8.42 -3.79 15.85
N ASN A 66 -8.26 -4.07 17.15
CA ASN A 66 -9.32 -4.55 18.02
C ASN A 66 -10.47 -3.56 18.17
N SER A 67 -10.21 -2.25 18.07
CA SER A 67 -11.25 -1.21 18.14
C SER A 67 -12.12 -1.12 16.89
N ILE A 68 -11.63 -1.60 15.74
CA ILE A 68 -12.34 -1.56 14.46
C ILE A 68 -13.34 -2.71 14.34
N ILE A 69 -12.97 -3.88 14.85
CA ILE A 69 -13.75 -5.11 14.71
C ILE A 69 -14.84 -5.16 15.77
N ASP A 70 -16.09 -5.27 15.37
CA ASP A 70 -17.22 -5.37 16.29
C ASP A 70 -17.10 -6.60 17.19
N LYS A 71 -17.58 -6.49 18.44
CA LYS A 71 -17.51 -7.57 19.44
C LYS A 71 -18.07 -8.91 18.92
N LYS A 72 -19.19 -8.86 18.19
CA LYS A 72 -19.82 -10.04 17.56
C LYS A 72 -18.97 -10.69 16.48
N ASP A 73 -18.07 -9.95 15.85
CA ASP A 73 -17.22 -10.43 14.76
C ASP A 73 -15.84 -10.91 15.24
N LYS A 74 -15.45 -10.57 16.49
CA LYS A 74 -14.18 -11.01 17.11
C LYS A 74 -14.13 -12.52 17.37
N GLN A 75 -15.26 -13.19 17.38
CA GLN A 75 -15.37 -14.65 17.55
C GLN A 75 -15.52 -15.40 16.23
N LYS A 76 -15.39 -14.68 15.10
CA LYS A 76 -15.52 -15.22 13.75
C LYS A 76 -14.18 -15.50 13.10
N SER A 77 -14.25 -15.70 11.80
CA SER A 77 -13.11 -15.95 10.95
C SER A 77 -12.47 -14.63 10.52
N ILE A 78 -11.18 -14.47 10.79
CA ILE A 78 -10.37 -13.32 10.36
C ILE A 78 -9.43 -13.78 9.25
N GLY A 79 -9.50 -13.11 8.10
CA GLY A 79 -8.56 -13.33 7.00
C GLY A 79 -7.23 -12.62 7.26
N ILE A 80 -6.13 -13.32 7.07
CA ILE A 80 -4.78 -12.79 7.20
C ILE A 80 -3.90 -13.19 6.01
N GLU A 81 -2.85 -12.43 5.76
CA GLU A 81 -1.90 -12.67 4.69
C GLU A 81 -0.73 -13.50 5.21
N ASN A 82 -0.84 -14.85 5.15
CA ASN A 82 0.21 -15.74 5.64
C ASN A 82 1.55 -15.63 4.87
N ASP A 83 1.50 -15.12 3.64
CA ASP A 83 2.69 -14.87 2.81
C ASP A 83 3.41 -13.57 3.16
N HIS A 84 2.85 -12.77 4.05
CA HIS A 84 3.40 -11.45 4.40
C HIS A 84 3.58 -11.23 5.91
N ILE A 85 2.65 -11.68 6.75
CA ILE A 85 2.75 -11.44 8.19
C ILE A 85 3.90 -12.23 8.82
N THR A 86 4.56 -11.62 9.81
CA THR A 86 5.55 -12.33 10.62
C THR A 86 4.88 -13.27 11.64
N LEU A 87 5.62 -14.27 12.11
CA LEU A 87 5.15 -15.14 13.20
C LEU A 87 4.79 -14.32 14.44
N GLU A 88 5.62 -13.34 14.82
CA GLU A 88 5.33 -12.43 15.93
C GLU A 88 3.99 -11.71 15.75
N THR A 89 3.71 -11.18 14.55
CA THR A 89 2.43 -10.53 14.26
C THR A 89 1.27 -11.50 14.42
N LYS A 90 1.42 -12.73 13.94
CA LYS A 90 0.40 -13.77 14.08
C LYS A 90 0.14 -14.14 15.53
N ASP A 91 1.18 -14.31 16.34
CA ASP A 91 1.05 -14.63 17.78
C ASP A 91 0.35 -13.49 18.53
N ARG A 92 0.66 -12.25 18.23
CA ARG A 92 -0.02 -11.08 18.80
C ARG A 92 -1.48 -10.97 18.37
N LEU A 93 -1.80 -11.29 17.12
CA LEU A 93 -3.18 -11.38 16.65
C LEU A 93 -3.95 -12.48 17.38
N ASN A 94 -3.34 -13.65 17.58
CA ASN A 94 -3.93 -14.75 18.37
C ASN A 94 -4.24 -14.32 19.80
N SER A 95 -3.31 -13.62 20.46
CA SER A 95 -3.51 -13.08 21.83
C SER A 95 -4.54 -11.95 21.87
N THR A 96 -4.71 -11.18 20.79
CA THR A 96 -5.68 -10.09 20.73
C THR A 96 -7.10 -10.59 20.46
N PHE A 97 -7.23 -11.69 19.74
CA PHE A 97 -8.50 -12.29 19.28
C PHE A 97 -8.55 -13.78 19.63
N GLU A 98 -8.51 -14.09 20.92
CA GLU A 98 -8.40 -15.46 21.47
C GLU A 98 -9.45 -16.46 20.94
N ASN A 99 -10.63 -15.97 20.57
CA ASN A 99 -11.74 -16.80 20.06
C ASN A 99 -11.91 -16.72 18.53
N ALA A 100 -10.99 -16.10 17.80
CA ALA A 100 -11.08 -16.02 16.35
C ALA A 100 -10.36 -17.17 15.66
N THR A 101 -10.89 -17.57 14.51
CA THR A 101 -10.20 -18.48 13.60
C THR A 101 -9.52 -17.69 12.50
N PHE A 102 -8.20 -17.82 12.39
CA PHE A 102 -7.44 -17.16 11.33
C PHE A 102 -7.37 -18.00 10.07
N LYS A 103 -7.73 -17.41 8.93
CA LYS A 103 -7.69 -18.05 7.61
C LYS A 103 -6.73 -17.31 6.69
N ASP A 104 -5.92 -18.08 5.98
CA ASP A 104 -5.09 -17.52 4.92
C ASP A 104 -5.94 -17.07 3.73
N ILE A 105 -5.78 -15.80 3.37
CA ILE A 105 -6.45 -15.18 2.23
C ILE A 105 -5.47 -14.70 1.14
N SER A 106 -4.17 -14.95 1.30
CA SER A 106 -3.10 -14.46 0.40
C SER A 106 -3.38 -14.73 -1.06
N LYS A 107 -3.71 -15.98 -1.40
CA LYS A 107 -4.03 -16.38 -2.78
C LYS A 107 -5.29 -15.69 -3.34
N LYS A 108 -6.29 -15.43 -2.48
CA LYS A 108 -7.52 -14.73 -2.89
C LYS A 108 -7.21 -13.27 -3.21
N LEU A 109 -6.45 -12.61 -2.35
CA LEU A 109 -6.03 -11.21 -2.54
C LEU A 109 -5.18 -11.05 -3.81
N MET A 110 -4.24 -11.96 -4.03
CA MET A 110 -3.45 -11.98 -5.26
C MET A 110 -4.36 -12.12 -6.49
N LYS A 111 -5.32 -13.03 -6.46
CA LYS A 111 -6.25 -13.25 -7.58
C LYS A 111 -7.10 -12.00 -7.88
N HIS A 112 -7.54 -11.27 -6.85
CA HIS A 112 -8.28 -10.01 -7.04
C HIS A 112 -7.43 -8.97 -7.80
N ARG A 113 -6.13 -8.85 -7.47
CA ARG A 113 -5.24 -7.89 -8.13
C ARG A 113 -4.75 -8.34 -9.52
N MET A 114 -4.85 -9.64 -9.83
CA MET A 114 -4.44 -10.16 -11.15
C MET A 114 -5.41 -9.77 -12.26
N ILE A 115 -6.70 -9.68 -11.95
CA ILE A 115 -7.74 -9.30 -12.91
C ILE A 115 -7.98 -7.80 -12.73
N LYS A 116 -7.67 -7.01 -13.76
CA LYS A 116 -7.75 -5.55 -13.76
C LYS A 116 -9.10 -5.09 -14.27
N SER A 117 -9.61 -4.00 -13.70
CA SER A 117 -10.75 -3.27 -14.28
C SER A 117 -10.31 -2.47 -15.52
N ASP A 118 -11.28 -1.93 -16.25
CA ASP A 118 -10.97 -1.10 -17.42
C ASP A 118 -10.24 0.18 -17.02
N GLU A 119 -10.58 0.78 -15.88
CA GLU A 119 -9.90 1.95 -15.35
C GLU A 119 -8.44 1.63 -14.94
N GLU A 120 -8.22 0.49 -14.28
CA GLU A 120 -6.87 0.04 -13.93
C GLU A 120 -6.03 -0.24 -15.18
N ILE A 121 -6.63 -0.80 -16.23
CA ILE A 121 -5.98 -1.02 -17.53
C ILE A 121 -5.56 0.31 -18.16
N GLU A 122 -6.41 1.34 -18.14
CA GLU A 122 -6.08 2.66 -18.68
C GLU A 122 -4.93 3.32 -17.89
N ILE A 123 -4.89 3.19 -16.56
CA ILE A 123 -3.77 3.67 -15.75
C ILE A 123 -2.48 2.95 -16.12
N ILE A 124 -2.52 1.63 -16.32
CA ILE A 124 -1.35 0.84 -16.75
C ILE A 124 -0.86 1.28 -18.13
N LYS A 125 -1.75 1.47 -19.11
CA LYS A 125 -1.40 1.98 -20.43
C LYS A 125 -0.73 3.35 -20.38
N ASN A 126 -1.26 4.25 -19.57
CA ASN A 126 -0.68 5.58 -19.36
C ASN A 126 0.70 5.50 -18.72
N GLY A 127 0.88 4.63 -17.72
CA GLY A 127 2.18 4.36 -17.12
C GLY A 127 3.20 3.83 -18.13
N ALA A 128 2.79 2.88 -18.98
CA ALA A 128 3.62 2.35 -20.06
C ALA A 128 4.03 3.45 -21.05
N ARG A 129 3.09 4.28 -21.52
CA ARG A 129 3.39 5.42 -22.39
C ARG A 129 4.42 6.38 -21.80
N ILE A 130 4.30 6.67 -20.49
CA ILE A 130 5.25 7.55 -19.81
C ILE A 130 6.64 6.88 -19.71
N ALA A 131 6.69 5.58 -19.44
CA ALA A 131 7.94 4.84 -19.43
C ALA A 131 8.63 4.85 -20.82
N ASP A 132 7.87 4.72 -21.89
CA ASP A 132 8.39 4.82 -23.26
C ASP A 132 9.04 6.19 -23.53
N LEU A 133 8.41 7.28 -23.09
CA LEU A 133 9.01 8.63 -23.22
C LEU A 133 10.35 8.75 -22.47
N GLY A 134 10.46 8.12 -21.30
CA GLY A 134 11.72 8.05 -20.56
C GLY A 134 12.77 7.23 -21.29
N ALA A 135 12.37 6.08 -21.83
CA ALA A 135 13.26 5.22 -22.62
C ALA A 135 13.76 5.89 -23.91
N GLU A 136 12.89 6.60 -24.63
CA GLU A 136 13.27 7.38 -25.81
C GLU A 136 14.32 8.45 -25.46
N GLU A 137 14.18 9.13 -24.32
CA GLU A 137 15.14 10.13 -23.87
C GLU A 137 16.50 9.51 -23.54
N ILE A 138 16.48 8.35 -22.84
CA ILE A 138 17.69 7.57 -22.54
C ILE A 138 18.42 7.20 -23.85
N VAL A 139 17.72 6.67 -24.83
CA VAL A 139 18.32 6.24 -26.12
C VAL A 139 19.00 7.42 -26.83
N LYS A 140 18.40 8.62 -26.82
CA LYS A 140 18.99 9.83 -27.43
C LYS A 140 20.31 10.25 -26.79
N LEU A 141 20.47 9.98 -25.49
CA LEU A 141 21.61 10.42 -24.69
C LEU A 141 22.74 9.40 -24.58
N ILE A 142 22.57 8.18 -25.06
CA ILE A 142 23.64 7.16 -25.12
C ILE A 142 24.67 7.57 -26.16
N LYS A 143 25.67 8.32 -25.74
CA LYS A 143 26.76 8.86 -26.58
C LYS A 143 28.07 8.84 -25.80
N PRO A 144 29.23 8.77 -26.49
CA PRO A 144 30.53 8.92 -25.83
C PRO A 144 30.60 10.22 -25.03
N GLY A 145 31.10 10.16 -23.81
CA GLY A 145 31.25 11.30 -22.91
C GLY A 145 30.09 11.53 -21.93
N GLN A 146 28.97 10.80 -22.09
CA GLN A 146 27.88 10.80 -21.11
C GLN A 146 28.10 9.73 -20.03
N THR A 147 27.81 10.07 -18.80
CA THR A 147 27.82 9.11 -17.69
C THR A 147 26.48 8.39 -17.54
N GLU A 148 26.48 7.18 -16.97
CA GLU A 148 25.25 6.43 -16.65
C GLU A 148 24.29 7.25 -15.79
N LEU A 149 24.83 8.05 -14.85
CA LEU A 149 24.03 8.90 -13.96
C LEU A 149 23.29 10.00 -14.73
N GLU A 150 23.97 10.68 -15.65
CA GLU A 150 23.35 11.73 -16.48
C GLU A 150 22.22 11.18 -17.33
N ILE A 151 22.44 10.01 -17.95
CA ILE A 151 21.44 9.32 -18.75
C ILE A 151 20.23 8.91 -17.89
N ALA A 152 20.47 8.34 -16.71
CA ALA A 152 19.40 7.93 -15.79
C ALA A 152 18.58 9.13 -15.26
N ILE A 153 19.24 10.23 -14.92
CA ILE A 153 18.59 11.48 -14.47
C ILE A 153 17.69 12.03 -15.59
N ALA A 154 18.19 12.09 -16.82
CA ALA A 154 17.42 12.64 -17.93
C ALA A 154 16.16 11.80 -18.26
N GLY A 155 16.28 10.48 -18.25
CA GLY A 155 15.13 9.59 -18.43
C GLY A 155 14.07 9.79 -17.34
N ARG A 156 14.49 9.87 -16.08
CA ARG A 156 13.61 10.14 -14.96
C ARG A 156 12.95 11.52 -15.06
N ASP A 157 13.74 12.57 -15.30
CA ASP A 157 13.23 13.95 -15.44
C ASP A 157 12.19 14.04 -16.57
N ARG A 158 12.41 13.33 -17.67
CA ARG A 158 11.44 13.28 -18.78
C ARG A 158 10.11 12.67 -18.36
N MET A 159 10.14 11.56 -17.61
CA MET A 159 8.92 10.92 -17.08
C MET A 159 8.21 11.83 -16.07
N GLU A 160 8.92 12.36 -15.09
CA GLU A 160 8.36 13.22 -14.04
C GLU A 160 7.70 14.47 -14.61
N ARG A 161 8.31 15.13 -15.61
CA ARG A 161 7.71 16.28 -16.31
C ARG A 161 6.44 15.90 -17.05
N GLU A 162 6.39 14.73 -17.67
CA GLU A 162 5.18 14.25 -18.33
C GLU A 162 4.07 13.95 -17.33
N ILE A 163 4.41 13.34 -16.19
CA ILE A 163 3.44 13.08 -15.11
C ILE A 163 2.89 14.42 -14.58
N ALA A 164 3.75 15.38 -14.24
CA ALA A 164 3.33 16.68 -13.73
C ALA A 164 2.42 17.44 -14.71
N LYS A 165 2.66 17.29 -16.02
CA LYS A 165 1.84 17.89 -17.07
C LYS A 165 0.50 17.20 -17.27
N SER A 166 0.52 15.87 -17.36
CA SER A 166 -0.64 15.08 -17.74
C SER A 166 -1.52 14.69 -16.54
N TYR A 167 -0.94 14.65 -15.35
CA TYR A 167 -1.57 14.22 -14.10
C TYR A 167 -1.20 15.15 -12.95
N PRO A 168 -1.63 16.42 -12.96
CA PRO A 168 -1.21 17.43 -11.96
C PRO A 168 -1.62 17.12 -10.53
N GLY A 169 -2.52 16.14 -10.32
CA GLY A 169 -2.91 15.63 -9.00
C GLY A 169 -2.19 14.34 -8.57
N ALA A 170 -1.27 13.83 -9.40
CA ALA A 170 -0.50 12.65 -9.02
C ALA A 170 0.51 13.00 -7.93
N GLU A 171 0.66 12.11 -6.97
CA GLU A 171 1.69 12.19 -5.93
C GLU A 171 2.80 11.16 -6.23
N TYR A 172 4.07 11.55 -6.02
CA TYR A 172 5.24 10.71 -6.22
C TYR A 172 6.07 10.59 -4.95
#